data_310a273cf8b4468686efec7e0c6af5b9
#
_entry.id   310a273cf8b4468686efec7e0c6af5b9
#
_cell.length_a   1.000
_cell.length_b   1.000
_cell.length_c   1.000
_cell.angle_alpha   90.00
_cell.angle_beta   90.00
_cell.angle_gamma   90.00
#
_symmetry.space_group_name_H-M   'P 1'
#
loop_
_entity.id
_entity.type
_entity.pdbx_description
1 polymer ?
#
loop_
_entity_poly.entity_id
_entity_poly.type
_entity_poly.pdbx_seq_one_letter_code
_entity_poly.pdbx_strand_id
1 'polypeptide(L)'
;MAAAQVHMCQTIFPAHTNYRGELGAGQLLKWIDTTACLAAEKHAGMPCVTASVDDIQFEETARVGQIISINAKVNRAFTTSMEVGVKVTLQDPLTTFQKLICVAFSTYVAKPVHNGKVDLKPVEFVTAQDFLEHTLAAERRKIRLDHERVCKNLVEECGMNSEQVCNQEEGAISTDLTHVQSTELVLPPHANHQGNTFGGQIMAWMETVAVISASRLCRLHPTLKSVDMFKFRGPSTVGDRLVFNAIVNNTFQKSIEVGVRVEAFNCEEWAKGQARHINSAFLIFNAVNEDGELITFPRVKSITKDGLRRYHGAIARKKIRLARKYILLKQENNCTLDFWDRGNQADKIESNVTALTVLAAKPGWEMISTSLDYLYPLCSSLKLNGHSNPNPSLRKAKWIGVDHHIPNPASSHWPAKKIKMFTLEETDALSIKVEMQVRISSELAFSLLSDFRHHVHWVKHYSTCKVIQNVTEEDKIYHITSISINGNKPDDFLILVSQRKPCKTGDPYIIAVRSVALTSVPSSENYCRREIQCAGFLIYPDGNSSFVSYCIQGTPGVMPYVAATLDGSSKSIEDTASGCIHFLELQSSTMDCI
;
A
#
# COMPACT_ATOMS: atom_id res chain seq x y z
N MET A 1 35.95 -0.39 -5.48
CA MET A 1 35.59 0.39 -6.69
C MET A 1 34.38 1.23 -6.36
N ALA A 2 34.36 2.52 -6.73
CA ALA A 2 33.14 3.34 -6.58
C ALA A 2 31.96 2.62 -7.23
N ALA A 3 30.76 2.77 -6.66
CA ALA A 3 29.56 2.12 -7.17
C ALA A 3 29.39 2.41 -8.67
N ALA A 4 29.15 1.36 -9.46
CA ALA A 4 28.97 1.53 -10.91
C ALA A 4 27.71 2.35 -11.16
N GLN A 5 27.91 3.51 -11.78
CA GLN A 5 26.85 4.44 -12.14
C GLN A 5 26.83 4.64 -13.66
N VAL A 6 25.62 4.72 -14.21
CA VAL A 6 25.37 5.04 -15.62
C VAL A 6 24.34 6.16 -15.68
N HIS A 7 24.61 7.12 -16.52
CA HIS A 7 23.73 8.25 -16.79
C HIS A 7 23.35 8.25 -18.28
N MET A 8 22.06 8.36 -18.57
CA MET A 8 21.51 8.46 -19.91
C MET A 8 20.61 9.68 -20.01
N CYS A 9 20.78 10.48 -21.04
CA CYS A 9 19.88 11.58 -21.39
C CYS A 9 19.19 11.28 -22.73
N GLN A 10 17.89 11.52 -22.79
CA GLN A 10 17.09 11.30 -24.00
C GLN A 10 16.15 12.49 -24.24
N THR A 11 16.25 13.08 -25.43
CA THR A 11 15.24 14.04 -25.89
C THR A 11 13.98 13.29 -26.31
N ILE A 12 12.80 13.79 -25.93
CA ILE A 12 11.53 13.20 -26.30
C ILE A 12 11.17 13.64 -27.73
N PHE A 13 11.12 12.68 -28.64
CA PHE A 13 10.66 12.86 -30.01
C PHE A 13 9.21 12.38 -30.16
N PRO A 14 8.47 12.81 -31.19
CA PRO A 14 7.10 12.34 -31.45
C PRO A 14 6.97 10.81 -31.49
N ALA A 15 8.00 10.08 -31.99
CA ALA A 15 8.03 8.61 -32.01
C ALA A 15 8.05 7.96 -30.61
N HIS A 16 8.33 8.71 -29.57
CA HIS A 16 8.38 8.24 -28.18
C HIS A 16 7.07 8.51 -27.42
N THR A 17 6.08 9.15 -28.05
CA THR A 17 4.90 9.69 -27.37
C THR A 17 3.63 8.94 -27.68
N ASN A 18 2.68 9.08 -26.77
CA ASN A 18 1.29 8.70 -26.98
C ASN A 18 0.55 9.74 -27.86
N TYR A 19 -0.74 9.50 -28.11
CA TYR A 19 -1.58 10.39 -28.93
C TYR A 19 -1.74 11.82 -28.36
N ARG A 20 -1.41 12.05 -27.08
CA ARG A 20 -1.39 13.38 -26.45
C ARG A 20 -0.07 14.13 -26.60
N GLY A 21 0.93 13.54 -27.26
CA GLY A 21 2.28 14.07 -27.30
C GLY A 21 3.04 13.93 -25.97
N GLU A 22 2.58 13.04 -25.08
CA GLU A 22 3.23 12.71 -23.81
C GLU A 22 4.07 11.46 -23.98
N LEU A 23 5.21 11.40 -23.28
CA LEU A 23 6.09 10.23 -23.31
C LEU A 23 5.33 8.97 -22.93
N GLY A 24 5.37 7.96 -23.78
CA GLY A 24 4.79 6.65 -23.52
C GLY A 24 5.51 5.95 -22.36
N ALA A 25 4.73 5.45 -21.40
CA ALA A 25 5.29 4.77 -20.22
C ALA A 25 6.09 3.52 -20.62
N GLY A 26 5.64 2.77 -21.64
CA GLY A 26 6.37 1.63 -22.19
C GLY A 26 7.75 2.01 -22.74
N GLN A 27 7.86 3.16 -23.41
CA GLN A 27 9.14 3.68 -23.89
C GLN A 27 10.07 4.05 -22.72
N LEU A 28 9.51 4.67 -21.67
CA LEU A 28 10.28 5.00 -20.47
C LEU A 28 10.77 3.74 -19.74
N LEU A 29 9.94 2.71 -19.62
CA LEU A 29 10.33 1.40 -19.06
C LEU A 29 11.49 0.75 -19.83
N LYS A 30 11.51 0.88 -21.17
CA LYS A 30 12.66 0.42 -22.00
C LYS A 30 13.94 1.16 -21.64
N TRP A 31 13.90 2.47 -21.51
CA TRP A 31 15.08 3.26 -21.16
C TRP A 31 15.56 2.99 -19.73
N ILE A 32 14.63 2.84 -18.77
CA ILE A 32 14.96 2.48 -17.39
C ILE A 32 15.72 1.15 -17.35
N ASP A 33 15.17 0.11 -18.00
CA ASP A 33 15.76 -1.23 -17.98
C ASP A 33 17.12 -1.26 -18.72
N THR A 34 17.26 -0.52 -19.84
CA THR A 34 18.53 -0.38 -20.55
C THR A 34 19.61 0.25 -19.67
N THR A 35 19.29 1.39 -19.03
CA THR A 35 20.26 2.11 -18.21
C THR A 35 20.66 1.30 -16.98
N ALA A 36 19.71 0.62 -16.36
CA ALA A 36 19.94 -0.23 -15.21
C ALA A 36 20.77 -1.49 -15.56
N CYS A 37 20.49 -2.10 -16.71
CA CYS A 37 21.26 -3.25 -17.20
C CYS A 37 22.74 -2.87 -17.43
N LEU A 38 22.98 -1.74 -18.07
CA LEU A 38 24.36 -1.23 -18.28
C LEU A 38 25.08 -0.97 -16.95
N ALA A 39 24.40 -0.44 -15.92
CA ALA A 39 25.00 -0.26 -14.60
C ALA A 39 25.32 -1.61 -13.93
N ALA A 40 24.41 -2.59 -14.08
CA ALA A 40 24.63 -3.93 -13.57
C ALA A 40 25.82 -4.63 -14.24
N GLU A 41 25.90 -4.60 -15.56
CA GLU A 41 27.00 -5.20 -16.33
C GLU A 41 28.34 -4.53 -16.06
N LYS A 42 28.35 -3.19 -15.93
CA LYS A 42 29.54 -2.43 -15.53
C LYS A 42 30.08 -2.87 -14.16
N HIS A 43 29.19 -3.17 -13.22
CA HIS A 43 29.56 -3.66 -11.89
C HIS A 43 30.03 -5.11 -11.92
N ALA A 44 29.29 -5.97 -12.62
CA ALA A 44 29.55 -7.41 -12.68
C ALA A 44 30.78 -7.76 -13.54
N GLY A 45 31.12 -6.94 -14.54
CA GLY A 45 32.11 -7.23 -15.56
C GLY A 45 31.70 -8.37 -16.49
N MET A 46 30.40 -8.71 -16.53
CA MET A 46 29.82 -9.79 -17.32
C MET A 46 28.36 -9.50 -17.67
N PRO A 47 27.77 -10.21 -18.64
CA PRO A 47 26.38 -10.03 -19.02
C PRO A 47 25.41 -10.26 -17.85
N CYS A 48 24.36 -9.43 -17.79
CA CYS A 48 23.32 -9.50 -16.79
C CYS A 48 21.93 -9.60 -17.42
N VAL A 49 21.00 -10.21 -16.70
CA VAL A 49 19.59 -10.30 -17.11
C VAL A 49 18.68 -9.73 -16.04
N THR A 50 17.61 -9.09 -16.46
CA THR A 50 16.57 -8.54 -15.59
C THR A 50 15.79 -9.70 -14.95
N ALA A 51 15.81 -9.79 -13.61
CA ALA A 51 15.05 -10.79 -12.86
C ALA A 51 13.73 -10.23 -12.35
N SER A 52 13.75 -9.00 -11.86
CA SER A 52 12.54 -8.29 -11.44
C SER A 52 12.74 -6.78 -11.52
N VAL A 53 11.62 -6.08 -11.67
CA VAL A 53 11.53 -4.62 -11.47
C VAL A 53 10.46 -4.42 -10.41
N ASP A 54 10.79 -3.68 -9.35
CA ASP A 54 9.86 -3.38 -8.27
C ASP A 54 8.74 -2.46 -8.75
N ASP A 55 7.79 -2.18 -7.89
CA ASP A 55 6.72 -1.23 -8.19
C ASP A 55 7.27 0.15 -8.55
N ILE A 56 6.72 0.71 -9.62
CA ILE A 56 7.06 2.04 -10.13
C ILE A 56 5.82 2.92 -10.06
N GLN A 57 5.96 4.13 -9.50
CA GLN A 57 4.96 5.19 -9.58
C GLN A 57 5.46 6.28 -10.51
N PHE A 58 4.59 6.73 -11.42
CA PHE A 58 4.86 7.83 -12.34
C PHE A 58 4.20 9.09 -11.81
N GLU A 59 5.00 10.00 -11.26
CA GLU A 59 4.51 11.23 -10.61
C GLU A 59 4.12 12.29 -11.63
N GLU A 60 4.91 12.41 -12.72
CA GLU A 60 4.74 13.44 -13.73
C GLU A 60 4.74 12.86 -15.15
N THR A 61 4.17 13.61 -16.08
CA THR A 61 4.23 13.32 -17.52
C THR A 61 5.26 14.22 -18.21
N ALA A 62 5.87 13.71 -19.26
CA ALA A 62 6.86 14.45 -20.05
C ALA A 62 6.38 14.59 -21.48
N ARG A 63 6.75 15.67 -22.18
CA ARG A 63 6.26 16.04 -23.51
C ARG A 63 7.37 16.15 -24.54
N VAL A 64 7.00 16.16 -25.82
CA VAL A 64 7.92 16.38 -26.95
C VAL A 64 8.79 17.62 -26.70
N GLY A 65 10.08 17.52 -26.99
CA GLY A 65 11.07 18.60 -26.83
C GLY A 65 11.72 18.66 -25.46
N GLN A 66 11.15 18.03 -24.44
CA GLN A 66 11.76 17.93 -23.11
C GLN A 66 12.82 16.83 -23.06
N ILE A 67 13.67 16.87 -22.05
CA ILE A 67 14.79 15.93 -21.86
C ILE A 67 14.51 15.05 -20.64
N ILE A 68 14.61 13.74 -20.81
CA ILE A 68 14.62 12.77 -19.72
C ILE A 68 16.07 12.44 -19.36
N SER A 69 16.39 12.59 -18.08
CA SER A 69 17.66 12.20 -17.49
C SER A 69 17.45 10.98 -16.60
N ILE A 70 18.16 9.90 -16.88
CA ILE A 70 18.05 8.61 -16.18
C ILE A 70 19.39 8.30 -15.54
N ASN A 71 19.40 8.21 -14.21
CA ASN A 71 20.57 7.84 -13.43
C ASN A 71 20.37 6.47 -12.80
N ALA A 72 21.17 5.50 -13.19
CA ALA A 72 21.18 4.16 -12.64
C ALA A 72 22.44 3.90 -11.82
N LYS A 73 22.31 3.34 -10.63
CA LYS A 73 23.40 3.05 -9.71
C LYS A 73 23.17 1.70 -9.02
N VAL A 74 24.22 0.89 -8.88
CA VAL A 74 24.14 -0.36 -8.11
C VAL A 74 24.10 0.00 -6.62
N ASN A 75 22.98 -0.30 -5.97
CA ASN A 75 22.77 -0.06 -4.55
C ASN A 75 23.42 -1.14 -3.68
N ARG A 76 23.24 -2.41 -4.09
CA ARG A 76 23.77 -3.57 -3.36
C ARG A 76 24.00 -4.76 -4.27
N ALA A 77 25.16 -5.37 -4.15
CA ALA A 77 25.46 -6.67 -4.72
C ALA A 77 25.19 -7.77 -3.68
N PHE A 78 24.59 -8.87 -4.13
CA PHE A 78 24.43 -10.14 -3.41
C PHE A 78 25.34 -11.17 -4.07
N THR A 79 25.23 -12.44 -3.74
CA THR A 79 26.14 -13.47 -4.28
C THR A 79 26.12 -13.53 -5.82
N THR A 80 24.95 -13.64 -6.44
CA THR A 80 24.79 -13.78 -7.91
C THR A 80 23.90 -12.72 -8.54
N SER A 81 23.31 -11.87 -7.74
CA SER A 81 22.37 -10.84 -8.15
C SER A 81 22.71 -9.50 -7.52
N MET A 82 22.19 -8.43 -8.07
CA MET A 82 22.37 -7.09 -7.53
C MET A 82 21.10 -6.27 -7.70
N GLU A 83 20.89 -5.31 -6.82
CA GLU A 83 19.86 -4.29 -6.95
C GLU A 83 20.45 -3.04 -7.56
N VAL A 84 19.78 -2.53 -8.59
CA VAL A 84 20.09 -1.25 -9.24
C VAL A 84 18.94 -0.28 -8.97
N GLY A 85 19.26 0.85 -8.36
CA GLY A 85 18.34 1.98 -8.21
C GLY A 85 18.42 2.89 -9.44
N VAL A 86 17.27 3.33 -9.93
CA VAL A 86 17.14 4.21 -11.09
C VAL A 86 16.32 5.43 -10.71
N LYS A 87 16.88 6.61 -10.88
CA LYS A 87 16.19 7.89 -10.70
C LYS A 87 15.96 8.53 -12.06
N VAL A 88 14.73 8.86 -12.37
CA VAL A 88 14.32 9.51 -13.62
C VAL A 88 13.86 10.92 -13.34
N THR A 89 14.46 11.90 -13.99
CA THR A 89 14.11 13.32 -13.88
C THR A 89 13.80 13.91 -15.24
N LEU A 90 12.84 14.82 -15.27
CA LEU A 90 12.51 15.66 -16.40
C LEU A 90 13.31 16.96 -16.33
N GLN A 91 13.87 17.37 -17.44
CA GLN A 91 14.51 18.66 -17.63
C GLN A 91 13.84 19.39 -18.80
N ASP A 92 13.50 20.63 -18.59
CA ASP A 92 13.10 21.51 -19.68
C ASP A 92 14.37 22.25 -20.18
N PRO A 93 14.69 22.18 -21.49
CA PRO A 93 15.91 22.81 -22.01
C PRO A 93 15.91 24.35 -21.90
N LEU A 94 14.72 24.93 -21.73
CA LEU A 94 14.56 26.39 -21.63
C LEU A 94 14.57 26.91 -20.20
N THR A 95 14.51 26.01 -19.22
CA THR A 95 14.50 26.35 -17.79
C THR A 95 15.51 25.49 -17.04
N THR A 96 16.01 25.99 -15.90
CA THR A 96 16.89 25.21 -15.02
C THR A 96 16.11 24.23 -14.13
N PHE A 97 14.80 24.12 -14.32
CA PHE A 97 13.91 23.35 -13.46
C PHE A 97 13.98 21.86 -13.77
N GLN A 98 14.18 21.05 -12.73
CA GLN A 98 14.14 19.59 -12.80
C GLN A 98 12.97 19.07 -11.98
N LYS A 99 12.19 18.15 -12.56
CA LYS A 99 11.12 17.42 -11.87
C LYS A 99 11.45 15.94 -11.80
N LEU A 100 11.09 15.30 -10.68
CA LEU A 100 11.13 13.85 -10.54
C LEU A 100 9.98 13.23 -11.36
N ILE A 101 10.28 12.25 -12.21
CA ILE A 101 9.30 11.44 -12.93
C ILE A 101 8.98 10.16 -12.14
N CYS A 102 10.02 9.40 -11.79
CA CYS A 102 9.88 8.18 -11.00
C CYS A 102 11.22 7.74 -10.40
N VAL A 103 11.13 6.85 -9.41
CA VAL A 103 12.24 6.05 -8.91
C VAL A 103 11.87 4.59 -9.13
N ALA A 104 12.81 3.80 -9.63
CA ALA A 104 12.65 2.38 -9.86
C ALA A 104 13.80 1.60 -9.22
N PHE A 105 13.49 0.39 -8.73
CA PHE A 105 14.51 -0.55 -8.25
C PHE A 105 14.39 -1.85 -9.04
N SER A 106 15.48 -2.28 -9.64
CA SER A 106 15.52 -3.46 -10.49
C SER A 106 16.55 -4.45 -9.98
N THR A 107 16.23 -5.74 -10.05
CA THR A 107 17.15 -6.81 -9.69
C THR A 107 17.70 -7.45 -10.95
N TYR A 108 19.01 -7.49 -11.05
CA TYR A 108 19.75 -8.14 -12.14
C TYR A 108 20.50 -9.36 -11.64
N VAL A 109 20.52 -10.41 -12.46
CA VAL A 109 21.30 -11.63 -12.21
C VAL A 109 22.43 -11.71 -13.22
N ALA A 110 23.65 -11.85 -12.72
CA ALA A 110 24.82 -12.04 -13.57
C ALA A 110 24.83 -13.45 -14.16
N LYS A 111 25.02 -13.54 -15.47
CA LYS A 111 25.10 -14.81 -16.21
C LYS A 111 26.48 -14.94 -16.85
N PRO A 112 27.35 -15.83 -16.34
CA PRO A 112 28.65 -16.07 -16.96
C PRO A 112 28.48 -16.71 -18.35
N VAL A 113 29.33 -16.33 -19.30
CA VAL A 113 29.37 -16.89 -20.66
C VAL A 113 29.78 -18.36 -20.65
N HIS A 114 30.55 -18.78 -19.66
CA HIS A 114 30.94 -20.19 -19.43
C HIS A 114 30.47 -20.57 -18.02
N ASN A 115 30.21 -21.84 -17.76
CA ASN A 115 29.69 -22.38 -16.49
C ASN A 115 30.61 -22.11 -15.27
N GLY A 116 31.02 -20.87 -15.07
CA GLY A 116 31.83 -20.40 -13.96
C GLY A 116 30.97 -20.03 -12.76
N LYS A 117 31.56 -20.13 -11.57
CA LYS A 117 30.93 -19.61 -10.34
C LYS A 117 30.90 -18.09 -10.39
N VAL A 118 29.72 -17.52 -10.20
CA VAL A 118 29.54 -16.05 -10.07
C VAL A 118 29.66 -15.68 -8.60
N ASP A 119 30.54 -14.73 -8.30
CA ASP A 119 30.63 -14.08 -6.99
C ASP A 119 30.86 -12.59 -7.22
N LEU A 120 29.79 -11.82 -7.03
CA LEU A 120 29.81 -10.39 -7.29
C LEU A 120 30.55 -9.63 -6.19
N LYS A 121 31.42 -8.70 -6.58
CA LYS A 121 32.14 -7.86 -5.63
C LYS A 121 31.14 -6.97 -4.87
N PRO A 122 31.39 -6.77 -3.55
CA PRO A 122 30.55 -5.84 -2.78
C PRO A 122 30.69 -4.41 -3.28
N VAL A 123 29.63 -3.63 -3.10
CA VAL A 123 29.60 -2.19 -3.42
C VAL A 123 30.33 -1.42 -2.32
N GLU A 124 31.24 -0.52 -2.70
CA GLU A 124 31.90 0.38 -1.76
C GLU A 124 31.08 1.67 -1.61
N PHE A 125 30.95 2.17 -0.39
CA PHE A 125 30.22 3.39 -0.08
C PHE A 125 31.14 4.61 -0.18
N VAL A 126 30.66 5.66 -0.84
CA VAL A 126 31.38 6.94 -0.91
C VAL A 126 30.66 8.01 -0.09
N THR A 127 29.35 7.89 0.03
CA THR A 127 28.50 8.86 0.73
C THR A 127 27.60 8.18 1.77
N ALA A 128 27.10 8.95 2.75
CA ALA A 128 26.08 8.48 3.70
C ALA A 128 24.81 7.98 2.98
N GLN A 129 24.45 8.60 1.86
CA GLN A 129 23.32 8.17 1.03
C GLN A 129 23.57 6.78 0.43
N ASP A 130 24.79 6.44 0.05
CA ASP A 130 25.12 5.11 -0.48
C ASP A 130 24.92 4.03 0.57
N PHE A 131 25.32 4.31 1.81
CA PHE A 131 25.12 3.39 2.95
C PHE A 131 23.62 3.20 3.23
N LEU A 132 22.84 4.26 3.18
CA LEU A 132 21.39 4.21 3.36
C LEU A 132 20.74 3.34 2.27
N GLU A 133 21.01 3.61 0.99
CA GLU A 133 20.47 2.85 -0.13
C GLU A 133 20.87 1.38 -0.10
N HIS A 134 22.11 1.09 0.29
CA HIS A 134 22.59 -0.28 0.47
C HIS A 134 21.82 -1.02 1.58
N THR A 135 21.51 -0.35 2.68
CA THR A 135 20.74 -0.93 3.80
C THR A 135 19.30 -1.20 3.37
N LEU A 136 18.68 -0.22 2.72
CA LEU A 136 17.31 -0.32 2.19
C LEU A 136 17.15 -1.39 1.12
N ALA A 137 18.18 -1.61 0.30
CA ALA A 137 18.16 -2.69 -0.70
C ALA A 137 17.98 -4.08 -0.08
N ALA A 138 18.48 -4.30 1.15
CA ALA A 138 18.25 -5.55 1.86
C ALA A 138 16.78 -5.69 2.31
N GLU A 139 16.18 -4.60 2.79
CA GLU A 139 14.76 -4.60 3.19
C GLU A 139 13.85 -4.76 1.97
N ARG A 140 14.12 -4.05 0.87
CA ARG A 140 13.38 -4.25 -0.40
C ARG A 140 13.45 -5.70 -0.89
N ARG A 141 14.63 -6.36 -0.73
CA ARG A 141 14.77 -7.78 -1.09
C ARG A 141 13.88 -8.69 -0.22
N LYS A 142 13.78 -8.45 1.08
CA LYS A 142 12.87 -9.21 1.95
C LYS A 142 11.42 -9.07 1.48
N ILE A 143 11.01 -7.84 1.21
CA ILE A 143 9.66 -7.53 0.69
C ILE A 143 9.40 -8.27 -0.64
N ARG A 144 10.37 -8.30 -1.57
CA ARG A 144 10.23 -9.04 -2.84
C ARG A 144 10.04 -10.55 -2.64
N LEU A 145 10.81 -11.14 -1.71
CA LEU A 145 10.73 -12.58 -1.44
C LEU A 145 9.41 -12.96 -0.76
N ASP A 146 8.88 -12.11 0.11
CA ASP A 146 7.63 -12.34 0.82
C ASP A 146 6.37 -11.97 0.02
N HIS A 147 6.51 -11.19 -1.05
CA HIS A 147 5.39 -10.61 -1.81
C HIS A 147 4.34 -11.65 -2.26
N GLU A 148 4.77 -12.80 -2.80
CA GLU A 148 3.83 -13.82 -3.28
C GLU A 148 3.03 -14.46 -2.12
N ARG A 149 3.70 -14.70 -0.98
CA ARG A 149 3.07 -15.24 0.22
C ARG A 149 2.03 -14.26 0.79
N VAL A 150 2.43 -13.00 0.90
CA VAL A 150 1.56 -11.91 1.39
C VAL A 150 0.33 -11.73 0.49
N CYS A 151 0.53 -11.66 -0.83
CA CYS A 151 -0.58 -11.58 -1.77
C CYS A 151 -1.54 -12.76 -1.64
N LYS A 152 -1.02 -13.99 -1.48
CA LYS A 152 -1.83 -15.19 -1.35
C LYS A 152 -2.69 -15.13 -0.09
N ASN A 153 -2.10 -14.81 1.06
CA ASN A 153 -2.81 -14.68 2.34
C ASN A 153 -3.93 -13.64 2.26
N LEU A 154 -3.62 -12.44 1.71
CA LEU A 154 -4.61 -11.37 1.56
C LEU A 154 -5.75 -11.73 0.59
N VAL A 155 -5.47 -12.51 -0.46
CA VAL A 155 -6.51 -13.00 -1.38
C VAL A 155 -7.42 -14.00 -0.70
N GLU A 156 -6.86 -14.92 0.12
CA GLU A 156 -7.63 -15.88 0.90
C GLU A 156 -8.53 -15.17 1.93
N GLU A 157 -8.01 -14.16 2.64
CA GLU A 157 -8.80 -13.34 3.56
C GLU A 157 -9.94 -12.58 2.86
N CYS A 158 -9.66 -11.97 1.70
CA CYS A 158 -10.70 -11.28 0.92
C CYS A 158 -11.76 -12.24 0.35
N GLY A 159 -11.37 -13.47 -0.02
CA GLY A 159 -12.26 -14.48 -0.59
C GLY A 159 -13.28 -15.04 0.41
N MET A 160 -12.88 -15.23 1.66
CA MET A 160 -13.76 -15.76 2.70
C MET A 160 -14.92 -14.82 3.08
N ASN A 161 -14.76 -13.51 2.86
CA ASN A 161 -15.71 -12.49 3.28
C ASN A 161 -16.71 -12.05 2.19
N SER A 162 -16.67 -12.58 0.98
CA SER A 162 -17.27 -11.90 -0.18
C SER A 162 -18.21 -12.72 -1.07
N GLU A 163 -18.61 -13.94 -0.70
CA GLU A 163 -19.54 -14.72 -1.56
C GLU A 163 -20.89 -14.02 -1.83
N GLN A 164 -21.25 -13.02 -1.03
CA GLN A 164 -22.54 -12.31 -1.14
C GLN A 164 -22.48 -10.95 -1.88
N VAL A 165 -21.30 -10.36 -2.13
CA VAL A 165 -21.23 -8.97 -2.62
C VAL A 165 -21.29 -8.86 -4.14
N CYS A 166 -20.93 -9.90 -4.89
CA CYS A 166 -20.81 -9.83 -6.35
C CYS A 166 -22.12 -9.95 -7.15
N ASN A 167 -23.25 -10.30 -6.52
CA ASN A 167 -24.43 -10.72 -7.28
C ASN A 167 -25.57 -9.69 -7.43
N GLN A 168 -25.48 -8.46 -6.90
CA GLN A 168 -26.65 -7.57 -6.82
C GLN A 168 -26.47 -6.13 -7.34
N GLU A 169 -25.36 -5.76 -7.99
CA GLU A 169 -25.24 -4.39 -8.50
C GLU A 169 -25.68 -4.32 -9.97
N GLU A 170 -26.87 -3.77 -10.20
CA GLU A 170 -27.34 -3.36 -11.52
C GLU A 170 -26.36 -2.33 -12.12
N GLY A 171 -25.95 -2.55 -13.38
CA GLY A 171 -25.06 -1.64 -14.11
C GLY A 171 -23.56 -1.99 -14.07
N ALA A 172 -23.10 -3.01 -13.34
CA ALA A 172 -21.70 -3.43 -13.37
C ALA A 172 -21.33 -4.13 -14.70
N ILE A 173 -20.19 -3.74 -15.28
CA ILE A 173 -19.70 -4.25 -16.57
C ILE A 173 -18.90 -5.55 -16.34
N SER A 174 -19.11 -6.58 -17.20
CA SER A 174 -18.31 -7.81 -17.12
C SER A 174 -16.85 -7.54 -17.50
N THR A 175 -15.92 -8.02 -16.67
CA THR A 175 -14.48 -7.95 -16.95
C THR A 175 -14.09 -8.69 -18.23
N ASP A 176 -14.85 -9.72 -18.64
CA ASP A 176 -14.56 -10.52 -19.85
C ASP A 176 -14.63 -9.68 -21.13
N LEU A 177 -15.42 -8.61 -21.15
CA LEU A 177 -15.50 -7.66 -22.28
C LEU A 177 -14.20 -6.85 -22.46
N THR A 178 -13.35 -6.82 -21.47
CA THR A 178 -12.08 -6.07 -21.49
C THR A 178 -10.88 -6.93 -21.90
N HIS A 179 -11.07 -8.24 -22.08
CA HIS A 179 -9.99 -9.16 -22.44
C HIS A 179 -9.38 -8.80 -23.80
N VAL A 180 -8.06 -8.65 -23.82
CA VAL A 180 -7.26 -8.38 -25.03
C VAL A 180 -6.15 -9.39 -25.10
N GLN A 181 -5.97 -9.98 -26.27
CA GLN A 181 -4.84 -10.83 -26.59
C GLN A 181 -4.02 -10.21 -27.71
N SER A 182 -2.70 -10.17 -27.57
CA SER A 182 -1.75 -9.81 -28.62
C SER A 182 -0.66 -10.86 -28.71
N THR A 183 -0.08 -11.01 -29.88
CA THR A 183 1.05 -11.91 -30.10
C THR A 183 2.16 -11.16 -30.83
N GLU A 184 3.36 -11.21 -30.26
CA GLU A 184 4.56 -10.56 -30.78
C GLU A 184 5.62 -11.61 -31.14
N LEU A 185 6.21 -11.49 -32.33
CA LEU A 185 7.36 -12.28 -32.73
C LEU A 185 8.65 -11.59 -32.23
N VAL A 186 9.44 -12.30 -31.46
CA VAL A 186 10.73 -11.77 -31.00
C VAL A 186 11.72 -11.74 -32.16
N LEU A 187 12.09 -10.54 -32.58
CA LEU A 187 13.07 -10.26 -33.63
C LEU A 187 14.40 -9.81 -33.02
N PRO A 188 15.52 -9.87 -33.78
CA PRO A 188 16.84 -9.41 -33.29
C PRO A 188 16.84 -8.02 -32.63
N PRO A 189 16.12 -6.98 -33.13
CA PRO A 189 16.05 -5.66 -32.45
C PRO A 189 15.39 -5.69 -31.08
N HIS A 190 14.67 -6.74 -30.73
CA HIS A 190 14.00 -6.92 -29.44
C HIS A 190 14.85 -7.66 -28.42
N ALA A 191 16.04 -8.13 -28.84
CA ALA A 191 16.91 -8.97 -28.01
C ALA A 191 18.12 -8.19 -27.48
N ASN A 192 18.63 -8.61 -26.33
CA ASN A 192 19.91 -8.16 -25.81
C ASN A 192 21.06 -8.91 -26.56
N HIS A 193 22.30 -8.55 -26.26
CA HIS A 193 23.50 -9.14 -26.88
C HIS A 193 23.68 -10.65 -26.63
N GLN A 194 22.87 -11.25 -25.76
CA GLN A 194 22.82 -12.71 -25.54
C GLN A 194 21.70 -13.41 -26.33
N GLY A 195 20.96 -12.71 -27.17
CA GLY A 195 19.81 -13.23 -27.91
C GLY A 195 18.54 -13.45 -27.08
N ASN A 196 18.52 -13.05 -25.80
CA ASN A 196 17.30 -13.08 -24.99
C ASN A 196 16.48 -11.82 -25.22
N THR A 197 15.16 -11.94 -25.21
CA THR A 197 14.27 -10.79 -25.29
C THR A 197 14.57 -9.82 -24.13
N PHE A 198 14.73 -8.55 -24.46
CA PHE A 198 15.04 -7.51 -23.51
C PHE A 198 13.85 -7.26 -22.56
N GLY A 199 14.08 -7.19 -21.24
CA GLY A 199 13.01 -7.05 -20.25
C GLY A 199 12.16 -5.80 -20.46
N GLY A 200 12.82 -4.66 -20.75
CA GLY A 200 12.17 -3.41 -21.09
C GLY A 200 11.23 -3.49 -22.31
N GLN A 201 11.59 -4.32 -23.31
CA GLN A 201 10.73 -4.53 -24.48
C GLN A 201 9.47 -5.31 -24.11
N ILE A 202 9.58 -6.34 -23.27
CA ILE A 202 8.42 -7.10 -22.78
C ILE A 202 7.51 -6.19 -21.96
N MET A 203 8.07 -5.37 -21.06
CA MET A 203 7.30 -4.40 -20.25
C MET A 203 6.57 -3.38 -21.12
N ALA A 204 7.18 -2.89 -22.21
CA ALA A 204 6.54 -1.97 -23.13
C ALA A 204 5.35 -2.61 -23.88
N TRP A 205 5.49 -3.84 -24.34
CA TRP A 205 4.37 -4.58 -24.96
C TRP A 205 3.23 -4.84 -23.95
N MET A 206 3.58 -5.19 -22.69
CA MET A 206 2.59 -5.37 -21.62
C MET A 206 1.79 -4.09 -21.38
N GLU A 207 2.46 -2.94 -21.34
CA GLU A 207 1.80 -1.62 -21.19
C GLU A 207 0.83 -1.36 -22.34
N THR A 208 1.26 -1.56 -23.58
CA THR A 208 0.42 -1.34 -24.77
C THR A 208 -0.85 -2.20 -24.73
N VAL A 209 -0.74 -3.49 -24.42
CA VAL A 209 -1.91 -4.39 -24.37
C VAL A 209 -2.82 -4.03 -23.20
N ALA A 210 -2.25 -3.60 -22.06
CA ALA A 210 -3.00 -3.17 -20.89
C ALA A 210 -3.79 -1.87 -21.14
N VAL A 211 -3.20 -0.89 -21.83
CA VAL A 211 -3.89 0.35 -22.25
C VAL A 211 -5.12 0.02 -23.09
N ILE A 212 -4.98 -0.89 -24.06
CA ILE A 212 -6.11 -1.30 -24.92
C ILE A 212 -7.20 -1.98 -24.08
N SER A 213 -6.83 -2.84 -23.13
CA SER A 213 -7.79 -3.51 -22.23
C SER A 213 -8.55 -2.48 -21.36
N ALA A 214 -7.83 -1.53 -20.76
CA ALA A 214 -8.44 -0.46 -19.97
C ALA A 214 -9.35 0.45 -20.83
N SER A 215 -8.93 0.79 -22.05
CA SER A 215 -9.69 1.62 -22.99
C SER A 215 -11.06 1.01 -23.35
N ARG A 216 -11.16 -0.32 -23.42
CA ARG A 216 -12.43 -1.02 -23.68
C ARG A 216 -13.47 -0.75 -22.58
N LEU A 217 -13.02 -0.51 -21.34
CA LEU A 217 -13.93 -0.22 -20.24
C LEU A 217 -14.29 1.27 -20.18
N CYS A 218 -13.31 2.16 -20.24
CA CYS A 218 -13.54 3.59 -20.03
C CYS A 218 -13.87 4.36 -21.31
N ARG A 219 -13.70 3.76 -22.48
CA ARG A 219 -13.90 4.39 -23.81
C ARG A 219 -13.06 5.65 -24.03
N LEU A 220 -11.99 5.79 -23.25
CA LEU A 220 -10.99 6.86 -23.32
C LEU A 220 -9.60 6.24 -23.41
N HIS A 221 -8.59 7.09 -23.54
CA HIS A 221 -7.21 6.64 -23.50
C HIS A 221 -6.66 6.84 -22.08
N PRO A 222 -6.52 5.76 -21.31
CA PRO A 222 -6.00 5.85 -19.94
C PRO A 222 -4.48 6.06 -19.94
N THR A 223 -3.99 6.72 -18.90
CA THR A 223 -2.56 6.95 -18.67
C THR A 223 -2.07 6.05 -17.54
N LEU A 224 -0.93 5.39 -17.74
CA LEU A 224 -0.31 4.55 -16.72
C LEU A 224 0.17 5.41 -15.55
N LYS A 225 -0.29 5.08 -14.33
CA LYS A 225 0.10 5.76 -13.09
C LYS A 225 1.07 4.96 -12.24
N SER A 226 0.88 3.64 -12.19
CA SER A 226 1.82 2.79 -11.49
C SER A 226 1.82 1.38 -12.07
N VAL A 227 2.87 0.66 -11.79
CA VAL A 227 3.02 -0.76 -12.10
C VAL A 227 3.39 -1.48 -10.82
N ASP A 228 2.73 -2.59 -10.55
CA ASP A 228 3.21 -3.51 -9.54
C ASP A 228 4.40 -4.31 -10.08
N MET A 229 5.12 -4.98 -9.20
CA MET A 229 6.35 -5.67 -9.50
C MET A 229 6.26 -6.57 -10.74
N PHE A 230 7.16 -6.35 -11.71
CA PHE A 230 7.47 -7.31 -12.77
C PHE A 230 8.40 -8.39 -12.24
N LYS A 231 8.03 -9.66 -12.43
CA LYS A 231 8.87 -10.81 -12.08
C LYS A 231 9.05 -11.72 -13.28
N PHE A 232 10.26 -11.76 -13.82
CA PHE A 232 10.60 -12.63 -14.95
C PHE A 232 10.87 -14.03 -14.45
N ARG A 233 10.10 -15.01 -14.93
CA ARG A 233 10.17 -16.42 -14.52
C ARG A 233 11.05 -17.27 -15.39
N GLY A 234 11.29 -16.82 -16.61
CA GLY A 234 12.16 -17.51 -17.57
C GLY A 234 12.54 -16.60 -18.73
N PRO A 235 13.54 -17.00 -19.52
CA PRO A 235 13.94 -16.27 -20.72
C PRO A 235 12.98 -16.55 -21.88
N SER A 236 12.89 -15.58 -22.79
CA SER A 236 12.44 -15.76 -24.16
C SER A 236 13.55 -15.33 -25.11
N THR A 237 13.61 -15.93 -26.29
CA THR A 237 14.70 -15.77 -27.25
C THR A 237 14.20 -15.33 -28.61
N VAL A 238 15.12 -14.85 -29.47
CA VAL A 238 14.80 -14.54 -30.87
C VAL A 238 14.12 -15.72 -31.54
N GLY A 239 13.00 -15.49 -32.23
CA GLY A 239 12.18 -16.51 -32.86
C GLY A 239 11.01 -17.01 -31.99
N ASP A 240 11.00 -16.76 -30.70
CA ASP A 240 9.84 -17.04 -29.85
C ASP A 240 8.64 -16.15 -30.22
N ARG A 241 7.45 -16.69 -30.01
CA ARG A 241 6.18 -15.95 -30.04
C ARG A 241 5.77 -15.64 -28.61
N LEU A 242 5.62 -14.37 -28.28
CA LEU A 242 5.14 -13.91 -26.98
C LEU A 242 3.65 -13.60 -27.08
N VAL A 243 2.84 -14.32 -26.32
CA VAL A 243 1.41 -14.10 -26.21
C VAL A 243 1.12 -13.30 -24.95
N PHE A 244 0.51 -12.17 -25.12
CA PHE A 244 0.10 -11.24 -24.05
C PHE A 244 -1.41 -11.34 -23.86
N ASN A 245 -1.84 -11.68 -22.66
CA ASN A 245 -3.25 -11.69 -22.27
C ASN A 245 -3.48 -10.61 -21.22
N ALA A 246 -4.24 -9.59 -21.55
CA ALA A 246 -4.60 -8.49 -20.65
C ALA A 246 -6.09 -8.48 -20.35
N ILE A 247 -6.45 -8.21 -19.10
CA ILE A 247 -7.84 -8.11 -18.65
C ILE A 247 -7.95 -7.18 -17.45
N VAL A 248 -9.02 -6.41 -17.37
CA VAL A 248 -9.34 -5.60 -16.19
C VAL A 248 -9.66 -6.52 -15.02
N ASN A 249 -8.93 -6.35 -13.92
CA ASN A 249 -9.16 -7.11 -12.69
C ASN A 249 -10.19 -6.43 -11.80
N ASN A 250 -10.07 -5.11 -11.61
CA ASN A 250 -10.96 -4.32 -10.79
C ASN A 250 -10.87 -2.82 -11.13
N THR A 251 -11.88 -2.07 -10.71
CA THR A 251 -11.91 -0.60 -10.77
C THR A 251 -12.02 -0.03 -9.36
N PHE A 252 -11.31 1.08 -9.12
CA PHE A 252 -11.28 1.80 -7.85
C PHE A 252 -11.62 3.26 -8.15
N GLN A 253 -12.87 3.63 -8.11
CA GLN A 253 -13.36 4.97 -8.47
C GLN A 253 -12.56 5.68 -9.60
N LYS A 254 -11.39 6.24 -9.30
CA LYS A 254 -10.54 7.02 -10.22
C LYS A 254 -9.37 6.23 -10.81
N SER A 255 -9.26 4.95 -10.53
CA SER A 255 -8.20 4.09 -11.08
C SER A 255 -8.72 2.72 -11.50
N ILE A 256 -8.03 2.10 -12.45
CA ILE A 256 -8.34 0.78 -12.97
C ILE A 256 -7.09 -0.09 -12.91
N GLU A 257 -7.22 -1.32 -12.42
CA GLU A 257 -6.14 -2.30 -12.46
C GLU A 257 -6.34 -3.28 -13.61
N VAL A 258 -5.33 -3.39 -14.46
CA VAL A 258 -5.25 -4.37 -15.54
C VAL A 258 -4.17 -5.40 -15.22
N GLY A 259 -4.54 -6.68 -15.22
CA GLY A 259 -3.58 -7.77 -15.15
C GLY A 259 -3.12 -8.18 -16.53
N VAL A 260 -1.81 -8.37 -16.71
CA VAL A 260 -1.22 -8.86 -17.96
C VAL A 260 -0.40 -10.11 -17.67
N ARG A 261 -0.68 -11.19 -18.40
CA ARG A 261 0.09 -12.44 -18.40
C ARG A 261 0.80 -12.60 -19.73
N VAL A 262 2.09 -12.95 -19.68
CA VAL A 262 2.94 -13.17 -20.86
C VAL A 262 3.41 -14.61 -20.89
N GLU A 263 3.20 -15.27 -22.01
CA GLU A 263 3.62 -16.64 -22.28
C GLU A 263 4.45 -16.69 -23.57
N ALA A 264 5.52 -17.48 -23.56
CA ALA A 264 6.37 -17.68 -24.71
C ALA A 264 6.17 -19.08 -25.30
N PHE A 265 6.32 -19.15 -26.62
CA PHE A 265 6.28 -20.38 -27.40
C PHE A 265 7.39 -20.36 -28.45
N ASN A 266 8.20 -21.36 -28.54
CA ASN A 266 8.96 -21.66 -29.77
C ASN A 266 8.07 -22.41 -30.79
N CYS A 267 8.62 -22.77 -31.96
CA CYS A 267 7.81 -23.41 -33.00
C CYS A 267 7.25 -24.77 -32.55
N GLU A 268 8.04 -25.57 -31.81
CA GLU A 268 7.60 -26.87 -31.33
C GLU A 268 6.61 -26.79 -30.19
N GLU A 269 6.86 -25.90 -29.23
CA GLU A 269 5.97 -25.63 -28.11
C GLU A 269 4.60 -25.11 -28.58
N TRP A 270 4.61 -24.29 -29.62
CA TRP A 270 3.37 -23.79 -30.25
C TRP A 270 2.52 -24.93 -30.83
N ALA A 271 3.16 -25.83 -31.55
CA ALA A 271 2.49 -27.00 -32.12
C ALA A 271 1.92 -27.96 -31.06
N LYS A 272 2.56 -28.03 -29.89
CA LYS A 272 2.17 -28.88 -28.77
C LYS A 272 1.25 -28.18 -27.76
N GLY A 273 0.98 -26.88 -27.90
CA GLY A 273 0.24 -26.06 -26.94
C GLY A 273 0.92 -25.91 -25.59
N GLN A 274 2.25 -26.02 -25.52
CA GLN A 274 3.05 -25.95 -24.30
C GLN A 274 3.61 -24.55 -24.11
N ALA A 275 2.99 -23.77 -23.21
CA ALA A 275 3.41 -22.41 -22.92
C ALA A 275 4.49 -22.35 -21.84
N ARG A 276 5.51 -21.50 -22.05
CA ARG A 276 6.43 -21.07 -20.98
C ARG A 276 5.94 -19.76 -20.38
N HIS A 277 5.63 -19.72 -19.09
CA HIS A 277 5.21 -18.49 -18.42
C HIS A 277 6.42 -17.57 -18.22
N ILE A 278 6.37 -16.38 -18.84
CA ILE A 278 7.46 -15.40 -18.81
C ILE A 278 7.26 -14.36 -17.72
N ASN A 279 6.08 -13.73 -17.67
CA ASN A 279 5.81 -12.67 -16.73
C ASN A 279 4.32 -12.55 -16.41
N SER A 280 4.00 -12.02 -15.23
CA SER A 280 2.67 -11.49 -14.90
C SER A 280 2.86 -10.21 -14.12
N ALA A 281 2.22 -9.15 -14.55
CA ALA A 281 2.24 -7.85 -13.88
C ALA A 281 0.85 -7.22 -13.83
N PHE A 282 0.72 -6.24 -12.97
CA PHE A 282 -0.50 -5.49 -12.74
C PHE A 282 -0.21 -4.00 -12.94
N LEU A 283 -0.96 -3.39 -13.85
CA LEU A 283 -0.76 -2.02 -14.28
C LEU A 283 -1.98 -1.20 -13.88
N ILE A 284 -1.73 -0.05 -13.29
CA ILE A 284 -2.76 0.84 -12.75
C ILE A 284 -2.84 2.09 -13.62
N PHE A 285 -4.03 2.35 -14.14
CA PHE A 285 -4.29 3.47 -15.02
C PHE A 285 -5.31 4.43 -14.41
N ASN A 286 -5.16 5.70 -14.75
CA ASN A 286 -6.17 6.74 -14.60
C ASN A 286 -6.57 7.23 -15.98
N ALA A 287 -7.75 7.84 -16.08
CA ALA A 287 -8.16 8.53 -17.30
C ALA A 287 -8.71 9.92 -16.95
N VAL A 288 -8.55 10.85 -17.86
CA VAL A 288 -9.08 12.21 -17.73
C VAL A 288 -10.05 12.50 -18.88
N ASN A 289 -11.06 13.32 -18.60
CA ASN A 289 -11.98 13.85 -19.61
C ASN A 289 -11.30 14.95 -20.47
N GLU A 290 -12.06 15.58 -21.35
CA GLU A 290 -11.58 16.66 -22.21
C GLU A 290 -11.17 17.90 -21.41
N ASP A 291 -11.75 18.12 -20.22
CA ASP A 291 -11.45 19.21 -19.30
C ASP A 291 -10.20 18.94 -18.44
N GLY A 292 -9.60 17.75 -18.55
CA GLY A 292 -8.42 17.35 -17.77
C GLY A 292 -8.75 16.82 -16.38
N GLU A 293 -10.03 16.60 -16.05
CA GLU A 293 -10.45 16.06 -14.76
C GLU A 293 -10.43 14.53 -14.75
N LEU A 294 -10.02 13.93 -13.62
CA LEU A 294 -10.02 12.48 -13.44
C LEU A 294 -11.45 11.92 -13.47
N ILE A 295 -11.70 11.00 -14.40
CA ILE A 295 -12.99 10.31 -14.49
C ILE A 295 -13.18 9.26 -13.39
N THR A 296 -14.44 8.99 -13.05
CA THR A 296 -14.82 7.83 -12.25
C THR A 296 -15.09 6.64 -13.17
N PHE A 297 -14.39 5.53 -12.94
CA PHE A 297 -14.57 4.32 -13.72
C PHE A 297 -15.86 3.59 -13.34
N PRO A 298 -16.54 2.93 -14.30
CA PRO A 298 -17.68 2.09 -14.01
C PRO A 298 -17.25 0.88 -13.17
N ARG A 299 -18.14 0.39 -12.31
CA ARG A 299 -17.89 -0.82 -11.54
C ARG A 299 -17.82 -2.04 -12.46
N VAL A 300 -17.00 -3.01 -12.07
CA VAL A 300 -16.84 -4.26 -12.81
C VAL A 300 -17.34 -5.44 -12.00
N LYS A 301 -17.79 -6.48 -12.70
CA LYS A 301 -18.20 -7.76 -12.13
C LYS A 301 -17.53 -8.91 -12.88
N SER A 302 -17.30 -10.00 -12.16
CA SER A 302 -16.83 -11.26 -12.73
C SER A 302 -17.65 -12.42 -12.18
N ILE A 303 -18.01 -13.36 -13.04
CA ILE A 303 -18.86 -14.52 -12.70
C ILE A 303 -17.98 -15.76 -12.52
N THR A 304 -16.80 -15.80 -13.12
CA THR A 304 -15.92 -16.97 -13.09
C THR A 304 -15.09 -17.02 -11.80
N LYS A 305 -14.76 -18.22 -11.33
CA LYS A 305 -13.86 -18.40 -10.16
C LYS A 305 -12.51 -17.69 -10.35
N ASP A 306 -11.95 -17.73 -11.56
CA ASP A 306 -10.70 -17.06 -11.87
C ASP A 306 -10.86 -15.55 -11.87
N GLY A 307 -11.99 -15.05 -12.40
CA GLY A 307 -12.30 -13.63 -12.35
C GLY A 307 -12.50 -13.10 -10.93
N LEU A 308 -13.18 -13.84 -10.07
CA LEU A 308 -13.31 -13.50 -8.64
C LEU A 308 -11.95 -13.47 -7.95
N ARG A 309 -11.09 -14.47 -8.23
CA ARG A 309 -9.71 -14.48 -7.73
C ARG A 309 -8.91 -13.25 -8.18
N ARG A 310 -9.04 -12.82 -9.44
CA ARG A 310 -8.42 -11.59 -9.96
C ARG A 310 -8.96 -10.35 -9.28
N TYR A 311 -10.27 -10.27 -9.09
CA TYR A 311 -10.95 -9.17 -8.41
C TYR A 311 -10.44 -8.99 -6.96
N HIS A 312 -10.43 -10.06 -6.16
CA HIS A 312 -9.91 -10.02 -4.79
C HIS A 312 -8.40 -9.78 -4.76
N GLY A 313 -7.67 -10.36 -5.73
CA GLY A 313 -6.25 -10.09 -5.90
C GLY A 313 -5.94 -8.61 -6.14
N ALA A 314 -6.78 -7.90 -6.90
CA ALA A 314 -6.61 -6.47 -7.13
C ALA A 314 -6.81 -5.65 -5.84
N ILE A 315 -7.79 -6.01 -5.00
CA ILE A 315 -8.00 -5.40 -3.69
C ILE A 315 -6.78 -5.62 -2.78
N ALA A 316 -6.28 -6.86 -2.73
CA ALA A 316 -5.10 -7.19 -1.93
C ALA A 316 -3.86 -6.39 -2.39
N ARG A 317 -3.61 -6.30 -3.71
CA ARG A 317 -2.50 -5.52 -4.27
C ARG A 317 -2.65 -4.03 -3.99
N LYS A 318 -3.86 -3.47 -4.09
CA LYS A 318 -4.10 -2.08 -3.69
C LYS A 318 -3.71 -1.85 -2.23
N LYS A 319 -4.10 -2.74 -1.32
CA LYS A 319 -3.69 -2.67 0.09
C LYS A 319 -2.16 -2.67 0.24
N ILE A 320 -1.45 -3.54 -0.49
CA ILE A 320 0.03 -3.61 -0.48
C ILE A 320 0.65 -2.32 -1.01
N ARG A 321 0.17 -1.78 -2.14
CA ARG A 321 0.68 -0.50 -2.71
C ARG A 321 0.56 0.64 -1.72
N LEU A 322 -0.59 0.75 -1.07
CA LEU A 322 -0.83 1.76 -0.04
C LEU A 322 0.15 1.60 1.13
N ALA A 323 0.33 0.39 1.64
CA ALA A 323 1.30 0.12 2.71
C ALA A 323 2.74 0.49 2.31
N ARG A 324 3.16 0.16 1.08
CA ARG A 324 4.50 0.49 0.58
C ARG A 324 4.74 1.99 0.44
N LYS A 325 3.77 2.74 -0.08
CA LYS A 325 3.85 4.20 -0.18
C LYS A 325 4.21 4.82 1.17
N TYR A 326 3.62 4.32 2.26
CA TYR A 326 3.93 4.76 3.61
C TYR A 326 5.34 4.43 4.09
N ILE A 327 5.83 3.23 3.77
CA ILE A 327 7.18 2.81 4.18
C ILE A 327 8.26 3.68 3.51
N LEU A 328 8.06 4.04 2.24
CA LEU A 328 9.01 4.83 1.47
C LEU A 328 9.01 6.31 1.85
N LEU A 329 7.83 6.90 2.08
CA LEU A 329 7.70 8.29 2.52
C LEU A 329 8.28 8.54 3.92
N LYS A 330 8.45 7.50 4.74
CA LYS A 330 9.06 7.57 6.09
C LYS A 330 10.49 8.17 6.10
N GLN A 331 11.16 8.24 4.96
CA GLN A 331 12.58 8.60 4.86
C GLN A 331 12.84 10.04 4.45
N GLU A 332 11.87 10.78 3.93
CA GLU A 332 12.11 12.09 3.34
C GLU A 332 11.72 13.30 4.21
N ASN A 333 10.98 13.11 5.30
CA ASN A 333 10.42 14.25 6.03
C ASN A 333 11.12 14.50 7.39
N ASN A 334 11.99 15.50 7.41
CA ASN A 334 12.24 16.32 8.59
C ASN A 334 11.04 17.26 8.78
N CYS A 335 9.96 16.76 9.43
CA CYS A 335 8.81 17.60 9.76
C CYS A 335 9.18 18.57 10.89
N THR A 336 8.91 19.83 10.70
CA THR A 336 8.98 20.85 11.75
C THR A 336 7.68 20.81 12.56
N LEU A 337 7.73 20.26 13.78
CA LEU A 337 6.60 20.30 14.71
C LEU A 337 6.21 21.75 15.06
N ASP A 338 4.93 22.03 14.96
CA ASP A 338 4.36 23.29 15.44
C ASP A 338 4.52 23.41 16.94
N PHE A 339 5.30 24.38 17.40
CA PHE A 339 5.47 24.63 18.84
C PHE A 339 4.15 25.09 19.47
N TRP A 340 3.82 24.49 20.59
CA TRP A 340 2.71 24.85 21.44
C TRP A 340 3.14 25.97 22.37
N ASP A 341 2.64 27.18 22.15
CA ASP A 341 2.85 28.31 23.02
C ASP A 341 1.51 28.91 23.49
N ARG A 342 1.55 29.75 24.52
CA ARG A 342 0.34 30.36 25.11
C ARG A 342 -0.35 31.39 24.18
N GLY A 343 0.35 31.94 23.21
CA GLY A 343 -0.15 32.98 22.33
C GLY A 343 -1.03 32.48 21.18
N ASN A 344 -0.93 31.16 20.82
CA ASN A 344 -1.61 30.58 19.66
C ASN A 344 -2.50 29.37 19.98
N GLN A 345 -2.84 29.19 21.27
CA GLN A 345 -3.60 27.99 21.71
C GLN A 345 -5.01 27.93 21.10
N ALA A 346 -5.74 29.02 21.12
CA ALA A 346 -7.12 29.08 20.60
C ALA A 346 -7.18 28.75 19.12
N ASP A 347 -6.29 29.34 18.31
CA ASP A 347 -6.22 29.10 16.86
C ASP A 347 -5.84 27.65 16.56
N LYS A 348 -4.92 27.05 17.31
CA LYS A 348 -4.52 25.64 17.13
C LYS A 348 -5.64 24.68 17.50
N ILE A 349 -6.41 24.95 18.55
CA ILE A 349 -7.56 24.14 18.96
C ILE A 349 -8.64 24.18 17.88
N GLU A 350 -9.01 25.37 17.40
CA GLU A 350 -10.02 25.53 16.36
C GLU A 350 -9.56 24.92 15.02
N SER A 351 -8.30 25.13 14.65
CA SER A 351 -7.69 24.51 13.48
C SER A 351 -7.70 22.98 13.55
N ASN A 352 -7.51 22.38 14.74
CA ASN A 352 -7.55 20.94 14.94
C ASN A 352 -8.93 20.35 14.60
N VAL A 353 -9.99 20.94 15.17
CA VAL A 353 -11.38 20.52 14.93
C VAL A 353 -11.79 20.74 13.48
N THR A 354 -11.45 21.91 12.92
CA THR A 354 -11.74 22.24 11.52
C THR A 354 -11.03 21.29 10.55
N ALA A 355 -9.76 20.95 10.79
CA ALA A 355 -9.02 20.03 9.95
C ALA A 355 -9.68 18.64 9.88
N LEU A 356 -10.14 18.10 10.99
CA LEU A 356 -10.83 16.81 11.03
C LEU A 356 -12.16 16.83 10.27
N THR A 357 -12.98 17.88 10.49
CA THR A 357 -14.27 17.98 9.79
C THR A 357 -14.12 18.14 8.30
N VAL A 358 -13.14 18.94 7.86
CA VAL A 358 -12.78 19.09 6.44
C VAL A 358 -12.28 17.76 5.86
N LEU A 359 -11.39 17.05 6.57
CA LEU A 359 -10.87 15.75 6.12
C LEU A 359 -12.00 14.74 5.94
N ALA A 360 -12.88 14.59 6.91
CA ALA A 360 -13.99 13.64 6.86
C ALA A 360 -14.99 13.92 5.73
N ALA A 361 -15.20 15.20 5.40
CA ALA A 361 -16.11 15.66 4.36
C ALA A 361 -15.49 15.70 2.94
N LYS A 362 -14.17 15.49 2.79
CA LYS A 362 -13.52 15.50 1.48
C LYS A 362 -14.20 14.53 0.52
N PRO A 363 -14.42 14.91 -0.76
CA PRO A 363 -14.85 13.99 -1.80
C PRO A 363 -13.74 13.02 -2.17
N GLY A 364 -14.09 11.84 -2.69
CA GLY A 364 -13.10 10.90 -3.25
C GLY A 364 -12.65 9.78 -2.31
N TRP A 365 -13.30 9.59 -1.16
CA TRP A 365 -13.07 8.42 -0.32
C TRP A 365 -13.41 7.12 -1.06
N GLU A 366 -12.44 6.25 -1.23
CA GLU A 366 -12.59 4.95 -1.91
C GLU A 366 -12.70 3.82 -0.88
N MET A 367 -13.77 3.04 -0.96
CA MET A 367 -13.94 1.88 -0.09
C MET A 367 -12.99 0.75 -0.49
N ILE A 368 -12.17 0.28 0.45
CA ILE A 368 -11.18 -0.78 0.22
C ILE A 368 -11.53 -2.09 0.91
N SER A 369 -12.39 -2.07 1.92
CA SER A 369 -12.77 -3.26 2.67
C SER A 369 -14.12 -3.08 3.34
N THR A 370 -14.86 -4.18 3.45
CA THR A 370 -16.03 -4.30 4.33
C THR A 370 -15.89 -5.62 5.06
N SER A 371 -15.75 -5.60 6.40
CA SER A 371 -15.74 -6.81 7.22
C SER A 371 -17.03 -6.93 8.01
N LEU A 372 -17.51 -8.16 8.09
CA LEU A 372 -18.60 -8.59 8.93
C LEU A 372 -17.99 -9.44 10.03
N ASP A 373 -17.94 -8.95 11.27
CA ASP A 373 -17.49 -9.77 12.40
C ASP A 373 -18.57 -10.82 12.72
N TYR A 374 -18.29 -12.05 12.30
CA TYR A 374 -18.98 -13.23 12.86
C TYR A 374 -18.21 -13.62 14.12
N LEU A 375 -18.70 -13.25 15.28
CA LEU A 375 -18.31 -13.88 16.54
C LEU A 375 -18.85 -15.32 16.55
N TYR A 376 -18.10 -16.27 15.98
CA TYR A 376 -18.25 -17.66 16.36
C TYR A 376 -17.54 -17.84 17.70
N PRO A 377 -18.22 -18.36 18.72
CA PRO A 377 -17.55 -18.82 19.91
C PRO A 377 -16.67 -20.02 19.52
N LEU A 378 -15.36 -19.85 19.57
CA LEU A 378 -14.40 -20.94 19.62
C LEU A 378 -14.58 -21.69 20.95
N CYS A 379 -15.61 -22.51 21.00
CA CYS A 379 -15.75 -23.56 22.03
C CYS A 379 -16.51 -24.75 21.45
N SER A 380 -15.86 -25.87 21.56
CA SER A 380 -16.35 -27.26 21.34
C SER A 380 -16.25 -27.80 19.91
N SER A 381 -15.12 -28.43 19.63
CA SER A 381 -15.04 -29.88 19.36
C SER A 381 -13.65 -30.32 18.92
N LEU A 382 -12.71 -30.33 19.84
CA LEU A 382 -11.54 -31.23 19.76
C LEU A 382 -11.97 -32.54 20.47
N LYS A 383 -12.53 -33.46 19.71
CA LYS A 383 -12.53 -34.88 20.10
C LYS A 383 -11.11 -35.40 19.87
N LEU A 384 -10.39 -35.54 20.95
CA LEU A 384 -9.17 -36.31 21.06
C LEU A 384 -9.45 -37.79 20.71
N ASN A 385 -8.79 -38.27 19.66
CA ASN A 385 -8.42 -39.69 19.59
C ASN A 385 -6.90 -39.77 19.54
N GLY A 386 -6.37 -40.50 20.51
CA GLY A 386 -4.99 -40.53 20.94
C GLY A 386 -4.03 -41.24 20.01
N HIS A 387 -2.75 -40.90 20.17
CA HIS A 387 -1.67 -41.81 20.60
C HIS A 387 -0.36 -41.04 20.79
N SER A 388 0.09 -41.10 22.04
CA SER A 388 1.48 -41.21 22.56
C SER A 388 2.67 -40.54 21.82
N ASN A 389 3.45 -39.72 22.39
CA ASN A 389 4.20 -39.55 23.61
C ASN A 389 5.28 -38.44 23.46
N PRO A 390 6.03 -38.02 24.44
CA PRO A 390 6.24 -36.61 24.77
C PRO A 390 7.71 -36.15 24.67
N ASN A 391 7.91 -34.86 24.67
CA ASN A 391 9.04 -34.28 25.41
C ASN A 391 8.84 -32.79 25.75
N PRO A 392 9.27 -32.33 26.90
CA PRO A 392 8.82 -31.13 27.54
C PRO A 392 9.90 -30.04 27.58
N SER A 393 9.54 -28.80 27.28
CA SER A 393 10.11 -27.61 27.94
C SER A 393 9.59 -26.31 27.28
N LEU A 394 8.53 -25.75 27.85
CA LEU A 394 8.26 -24.31 27.76
C LEU A 394 7.44 -23.90 28.98
N ARG A 395 8.01 -22.99 29.75
CA ARG A 395 7.55 -22.55 31.05
C ARG A 395 6.18 -21.86 31.00
N LYS A 396 5.33 -22.26 31.92
CA LYS A 396 4.00 -21.71 32.24
C LYS A 396 4.07 -20.24 32.64
N ALA A 397 3.36 -19.39 31.93
CA ALA A 397 2.83 -18.15 32.50
C ALA A 397 1.44 -18.46 33.09
N LYS A 398 1.30 -18.17 34.38
CA LYS A 398 0.14 -18.44 35.22
C LYS A 398 -0.91 -17.35 34.95
N TRP A 399 -2.05 -17.74 34.40
CA TRP A 399 -3.26 -16.90 34.40
C TRP A 399 -4.04 -17.20 35.66
N ILE A 400 -4.33 -16.16 36.44
CA ILE A 400 -5.23 -16.24 37.60
C ILE A 400 -6.64 -16.16 37.04
N GLY A 401 -7.39 -17.25 37.22
CA GLY A 401 -8.79 -17.32 36.84
C GLY A 401 -9.68 -16.54 37.81
N VAL A 402 -10.59 -15.78 37.25
CA VAL A 402 -11.78 -15.30 37.94
C VAL A 402 -12.97 -16.02 37.27
N ASP A 403 -13.55 -16.96 37.99
CA ASP A 403 -14.79 -17.64 37.61
C ASP A 403 -15.93 -16.62 37.64
N HIS A 404 -16.51 -16.33 36.46
CA HIS A 404 -17.82 -15.74 36.38
C HIS A 404 -18.73 -16.62 35.47
N HIS A 405 -19.82 -17.04 36.05
CA HIS A 405 -20.94 -17.75 35.44
C HIS A 405 -21.35 -17.10 34.11
N ILE A 406 -21.23 -17.87 33.02
CA ILE A 406 -21.72 -17.47 31.70
C ILE A 406 -23.14 -17.98 31.56
N PRO A 407 -24.15 -17.12 31.33
CA PRO A 407 -25.50 -17.56 30.98
C PRO A 407 -25.51 -18.17 29.58
N ASN A 408 -26.23 -19.26 29.43
CA ASN A 408 -26.42 -20.00 28.19
C ASN A 408 -27.09 -19.13 27.10
N PRO A 409 -26.50 -18.89 25.92
CA PRO A 409 -27.15 -18.12 24.87
C PRO A 409 -27.93 -19.03 23.92
N ALA A 410 -29.10 -19.45 24.33
CA ALA A 410 -30.12 -19.89 23.38
C ALA A 410 -31.01 -18.69 23.03
N SER A 411 -31.07 -18.39 21.72
CA SER A 411 -31.94 -17.40 21.07
C SER A 411 -31.60 -15.92 21.20
N SER A 412 -30.62 -15.43 20.41
CA SER A 412 -30.71 -14.11 19.83
C SER A 412 -29.92 -14.08 18.53
N HIS A 413 -30.60 -13.84 17.42
CA HIS A 413 -30.00 -13.48 16.14
C HIS A 413 -29.31 -12.09 16.31
N TRP A 414 -28.01 -12.11 16.56
CA TRP A 414 -27.21 -10.90 16.64
C TRP A 414 -26.88 -10.44 15.21
N PRO A 415 -27.28 -9.24 14.77
CA PRO A 415 -26.86 -8.74 13.48
C PRO A 415 -25.33 -8.58 13.46
N ALA A 416 -24.70 -8.97 12.36
CA ALA A 416 -23.26 -8.89 12.16
C ALA A 416 -22.77 -7.43 12.28
N LYS A 417 -21.68 -7.21 13.01
CA LYS A 417 -21.01 -5.90 13.10
C LYS A 417 -20.43 -5.54 11.74
N LYS A 418 -20.68 -4.34 11.24
CA LYS A 418 -20.24 -3.91 9.94
C LYS A 418 -19.15 -2.84 10.07
N ILE A 419 -17.93 -3.18 9.65
CA ILE A 419 -16.81 -2.26 9.55
C ILE A 419 -16.58 -1.97 8.07
N LYS A 420 -16.51 -0.68 7.70
CA LYS A 420 -16.16 -0.24 6.37
C LYS A 420 -14.88 0.57 6.43
N MET A 421 -13.95 0.29 5.52
CA MET A 421 -12.70 1.02 5.41
C MET A 421 -12.61 1.74 4.07
N PHE A 422 -12.16 2.97 4.13
CA PHE A 422 -11.99 3.85 2.98
C PHE A 422 -10.59 4.44 2.99
N THR A 423 -10.06 4.72 1.80
CA THR A 423 -8.83 5.50 1.62
C THR A 423 -9.08 6.71 0.75
N LEU A 424 -8.33 7.77 1.02
CA LEU A 424 -8.26 8.96 0.20
C LEU A 424 -6.79 9.24 -0.09
N GLU A 425 -6.40 9.09 -1.36
CA GLU A 425 -5.04 9.34 -1.83
C GLU A 425 -4.94 10.79 -2.32
N GLU A 426 -4.04 11.55 -1.71
CA GLU A 426 -3.64 12.89 -2.15
C GLU A 426 -2.16 12.85 -2.56
N THR A 427 -1.66 13.89 -3.23
CA THR A 427 -0.26 13.96 -3.70
C THR A 427 0.75 13.70 -2.58
N ASP A 428 0.52 14.28 -1.41
CA ASP A 428 1.49 14.28 -0.30
C ASP A 428 0.99 13.56 0.96
N ALA A 429 -0.25 13.05 0.94
CA ALA A 429 -0.85 12.40 2.10
C ALA A 429 -1.75 11.23 1.70
N LEU A 430 -1.80 10.23 2.55
CA LEU A 430 -2.82 9.19 2.51
C LEU A 430 -3.69 9.34 3.75
N SER A 431 -4.99 9.36 3.52
CA SER A 431 -5.96 9.37 4.60
C SER A 431 -6.73 8.07 4.64
N ILE A 432 -7.00 7.58 5.83
CA ILE A 432 -7.84 6.40 6.07
C ILE A 432 -9.06 6.83 6.87
N LYS A 433 -10.21 6.29 6.48
CA LYS A 433 -11.46 6.42 7.21
C LYS A 433 -12.01 5.04 7.53
N VAL A 434 -12.35 4.81 8.80
CA VAL A 434 -12.99 3.58 9.26
C VAL A 434 -14.36 3.92 9.81
N GLU A 435 -15.39 3.34 9.25
CA GLU A 435 -16.78 3.51 9.69
C GLU A 435 -17.24 2.26 10.43
N MET A 436 -17.75 2.44 11.63
CA MET A 436 -18.17 1.39 12.55
C MET A 436 -19.56 1.68 13.09
N GLN A 437 -20.40 0.68 13.19
CA GLN A 437 -21.67 0.76 13.91
C GLN A 437 -21.51 0.10 15.29
N VAL A 438 -21.83 0.83 16.37
CA VAL A 438 -21.70 0.39 17.76
C VAL A 438 -23.02 0.49 18.50
N ARG A 439 -23.30 -0.47 19.37
CA ARG A 439 -24.59 -0.58 20.08
C ARG A 439 -24.57 0.10 21.44
N ILE A 440 -24.13 1.35 21.42
CA ILE A 440 -24.19 2.24 22.58
C ILE A 440 -24.63 3.64 22.12
N SER A 441 -25.14 4.44 23.04
CA SER A 441 -25.50 5.82 22.73
C SER A 441 -24.27 6.64 22.31
N SER A 442 -24.48 7.61 21.46
CA SER A 442 -23.40 8.50 20.97
C SER A 442 -22.74 9.30 22.11
N GLU A 443 -23.50 9.64 23.16
CA GLU A 443 -22.96 10.33 24.33
C GLU A 443 -22.00 9.44 25.12
N LEU A 444 -22.36 8.17 25.33
CA LEU A 444 -21.50 7.19 26.02
C LEU A 444 -20.27 6.86 25.18
N ALA A 445 -20.44 6.66 23.86
CA ALA A 445 -19.32 6.45 22.95
C ALA A 445 -18.35 7.63 22.97
N PHE A 446 -18.87 8.86 22.95
CA PHE A 446 -18.07 10.09 23.06
C PHE A 446 -17.31 10.14 24.38
N SER A 447 -17.97 9.90 25.51
CA SER A 447 -17.33 9.91 26.83
C SER A 447 -16.18 8.91 26.92
N LEU A 448 -16.36 7.68 26.43
CA LEU A 448 -15.35 6.61 26.49
C LEU A 448 -14.18 6.88 25.54
N LEU A 449 -14.41 7.37 24.32
CA LEU A 449 -13.38 7.65 23.33
C LEU A 449 -12.63 8.96 23.59
N SER A 450 -13.22 9.90 24.33
CA SER A 450 -12.61 11.18 24.67
C SER A 450 -11.44 11.05 25.64
N ASP A 451 -11.43 10.05 26.50
CA ASP A 451 -10.33 9.80 27.41
C ASP A 451 -9.31 8.84 26.79
N PHE A 452 -8.24 9.37 26.26
CA PHE A 452 -7.18 8.63 25.61
C PHE A 452 -6.46 7.62 26.51
N ARG A 453 -6.61 7.73 27.83
CA ARG A 453 -6.07 6.71 28.75
C ARG A 453 -6.74 5.36 28.55
N HIS A 454 -7.98 5.32 28.09
CA HIS A 454 -8.69 4.09 27.76
C HIS A 454 -8.19 3.42 26.46
N HIS A 455 -7.54 4.17 25.57
CA HIS A 455 -7.08 3.66 24.28
C HIS A 455 -6.04 2.53 24.44
N VAL A 456 -5.26 2.50 25.53
CA VAL A 456 -4.31 1.40 25.80
C VAL A 456 -4.98 0.04 26.00
N HIS A 457 -6.29 -0.01 26.25
CA HIS A 457 -7.02 -1.26 26.45
C HIS A 457 -7.44 -1.93 25.13
N TRP A 458 -7.54 -1.16 24.05
CA TRP A 458 -8.00 -1.68 22.75
C TRP A 458 -7.04 -1.40 21.59
N VAL A 459 -6.16 -0.40 21.71
CA VAL A 459 -5.08 -0.19 20.74
C VAL A 459 -3.88 -1.03 21.15
N LYS A 460 -3.73 -2.21 20.53
CA LYS A 460 -2.71 -3.22 20.88
C LYS A 460 -1.27 -2.71 20.93
N HIS A 461 -1.00 -1.58 20.26
CA HIS A 461 0.35 -1.04 20.12
C HIS A 461 0.68 0.04 21.14
N TYR A 462 -0.29 0.59 21.85
CA TYR A 462 -0.03 1.56 22.89
C TYR A 462 0.43 0.88 24.18
N SER A 463 1.52 1.37 24.75
CA SER A 463 2.04 0.86 26.02
C SER A 463 1.66 1.74 27.20
N THR A 464 1.73 3.07 27.02
CA THR A 464 1.31 4.04 28.04
C THR A 464 0.62 5.24 27.42
N CYS A 465 -0.30 5.84 28.18
CA CYS A 465 -0.94 7.11 27.84
C CYS A 465 -1.07 7.97 29.09
N LYS A 466 -0.50 9.17 29.08
CA LYS A 466 -0.47 10.10 30.22
C LYS A 466 -0.96 11.47 29.79
N VAL A 467 -1.79 12.10 30.62
CA VAL A 467 -2.12 13.51 30.48
C VAL A 467 -0.93 14.34 30.89
N ILE A 468 -0.44 15.19 30.01
CA ILE A 468 0.67 16.12 30.28
C ILE A 468 0.13 17.49 30.70
N GLN A 469 -0.94 17.95 30.04
CA GLN A 469 -1.50 19.26 30.32
C GLN A 469 -3.02 19.26 30.06
N ASN A 470 -3.80 19.81 30.99
CA ASN A 470 -5.18 20.20 30.74
C ASN A 470 -5.15 21.66 30.25
N VAL A 471 -5.55 21.88 29.00
CA VAL A 471 -5.60 23.22 28.39
C VAL A 471 -6.92 23.88 28.73
N THR A 472 -8.03 23.18 28.52
CA THR A 472 -9.39 23.51 28.94
C THR A 472 -10.05 22.26 29.52
N GLU A 473 -11.35 22.32 29.84
CA GLU A 473 -12.11 21.11 30.20
C GLU A 473 -12.21 20.12 29.02
N GLU A 474 -12.31 20.66 27.80
CA GLU A 474 -12.52 19.90 26.55
C GLU A 474 -11.22 19.62 25.78
N ASP A 475 -10.12 20.32 26.11
CA ASP A 475 -8.86 20.22 25.36
C ASP A 475 -7.72 19.78 26.27
N LYS A 476 -7.06 18.67 25.91
CA LYS A 476 -5.98 18.07 26.73
C LYS A 476 -4.81 17.66 25.85
N ILE A 477 -3.61 17.73 26.42
CA ILE A 477 -2.41 17.22 25.78
C ILE A 477 -2.00 15.90 26.44
N TYR A 478 -1.86 14.87 25.62
CA TYR A 478 -1.45 13.52 26.03
C TYR A 478 -0.06 13.19 25.49
N HIS A 479 0.68 12.42 26.27
CA HIS A 479 1.88 11.71 25.84
C HIS A 479 1.59 10.22 25.78
N ILE A 480 1.76 9.64 24.61
CA ILE A 480 1.49 8.23 24.34
C ILE A 480 2.81 7.58 23.93
N THR A 481 3.10 6.40 24.47
CA THR A 481 4.23 5.58 24.04
C THR A 481 3.74 4.27 23.46
N SER A 482 4.45 3.75 22.48
CA SER A 482 4.16 2.47 21.85
C SER A 482 5.09 1.36 22.35
N ILE A 483 4.75 0.13 21.98
CA ILE A 483 5.67 -1.01 22.11
C ILE A 483 6.69 -1.01 20.97
N SER A 484 7.86 -1.61 21.20
CA SER A 484 8.84 -1.86 20.13
C SER A 484 8.31 -2.90 19.14
N ILE A 485 8.38 -2.59 17.85
CA ILE A 485 7.95 -3.50 16.77
C ILE A 485 9.17 -3.86 15.93
N ASN A 486 9.37 -5.16 15.69
CA ASN A 486 10.45 -5.69 14.85
C ASN A 486 11.87 -5.23 15.25
N GLY A 487 12.12 -5.01 16.54
CA GLY A 487 13.44 -4.56 17.04
C GLY A 487 13.77 -3.09 16.78
N ASN A 488 12.84 -2.31 16.23
CA ASN A 488 12.97 -0.87 16.10
C ASN A 488 12.74 -0.17 17.45
N LYS A 489 13.27 1.05 17.61
CA LYS A 489 12.94 1.88 18.76
C LYS A 489 11.42 2.07 18.84
N PRO A 490 10.83 2.02 20.06
CA PRO A 490 9.40 2.33 20.22
C PRO A 490 9.12 3.78 19.83
N ASP A 491 7.90 4.03 19.38
CA ASP A 491 7.49 5.37 19.01
C ASP A 491 6.81 6.09 20.20
N ASP A 492 6.89 7.42 20.23
CA ASP A 492 6.13 8.25 21.14
C ASP A 492 5.39 9.36 20.40
N PHE A 493 4.26 9.77 20.95
CA PHE A 493 3.37 10.80 20.40
C PHE A 493 3.05 11.82 21.48
N LEU A 494 3.14 13.09 21.12
CA LEU A 494 2.65 14.19 21.95
C LEU A 494 1.51 14.85 21.19
N ILE A 495 0.27 14.66 21.68
CA ILE A 495 -0.95 15.01 20.94
C ILE A 495 -1.86 15.94 21.72
N LEU A 496 -2.42 16.94 21.03
CA LEU A 496 -3.59 17.70 21.46
C LEU A 496 -4.83 16.92 21.07
N VAL A 497 -5.71 16.72 22.04
CA VAL A 497 -7.04 16.14 21.84
C VAL A 497 -8.07 17.21 22.17
N SER A 498 -8.89 17.57 21.18
CA SER A 498 -9.94 18.58 21.28
C SER A 498 -11.31 17.91 21.14
N GLN A 499 -12.20 18.12 22.10
CA GLN A 499 -13.52 17.51 22.19
C GLN A 499 -14.61 18.55 21.92
N ARG A 500 -15.63 18.20 21.15
CA ARG A 500 -16.78 19.07 20.89
C ARG A 500 -18.07 18.27 20.92
N LYS A 501 -19.05 18.79 21.64
CA LYS A 501 -20.43 18.28 21.67
C LYS A 501 -21.23 18.87 20.50
N PRO A 502 -22.26 18.18 20.00
CA PRO A 502 -23.11 18.68 18.92
C PRO A 502 -23.81 19.98 19.32
N CYS A 503 -23.84 20.92 18.38
CA CYS A 503 -24.55 22.19 18.58
C CYS A 503 -26.05 22.10 18.19
N LYS A 504 -26.37 21.20 17.25
CA LYS A 504 -27.73 20.95 16.73
C LYS A 504 -28.04 19.47 16.72
N THR A 505 -29.33 19.15 16.72
CA THR A 505 -29.79 17.74 16.56
C THR A 505 -29.30 17.19 15.22
N GLY A 506 -28.57 16.08 15.26
CA GLY A 506 -27.99 15.43 14.07
C GLY A 506 -26.53 15.76 13.80
N ASP A 507 -25.98 16.80 14.44
CA ASP A 507 -24.54 17.05 14.38
C ASP A 507 -23.77 15.93 15.12
N PRO A 508 -22.55 15.57 14.67
CA PRO A 508 -21.74 14.58 15.37
C PRO A 508 -21.09 15.16 16.65
N TYR A 509 -20.79 14.28 17.59
CA TYR A 509 -19.74 14.53 18.58
C TYR A 509 -18.39 14.44 17.88
N ILE A 510 -17.45 15.31 18.21
CA ILE A 510 -16.15 15.42 17.54
C ILE A 510 -15.03 15.25 18.57
N ILE A 511 -14.07 14.37 18.26
CA ILE A 511 -12.81 14.21 19.00
C ILE A 511 -11.68 14.38 17.99
N ALA A 512 -11.06 15.56 17.95
CA ALA A 512 -10.00 15.87 17.01
C ALA A 512 -8.63 15.71 17.67
N VAL A 513 -7.67 15.18 16.91
CA VAL A 513 -6.32 14.83 17.37
C VAL A 513 -5.27 15.40 16.43
N ARG A 514 -4.26 16.06 16.99
CA ARG A 514 -3.12 16.60 16.26
C ARG A 514 -1.86 16.57 17.14
N SER A 515 -0.70 16.33 16.56
CA SER A 515 0.57 16.44 17.29
C SER A 515 0.94 17.90 17.57
N VAL A 516 1.55 18.09 18.74
CA VAL A 516 2.11 19.37 19.20
C VAL A 516 3.51 19.17 19.74
N ALA A 517 4.30 20.24 19.80
CA ALA A 517 5.62 20.22 20.45
C ALA A 517 5.58 21.02 21.76
N LEU A 518 6.06 20.43 22.84
CA LEU A 518 6.23 21.08 24.14
C LEU A 518 7.71 21.08 24.52
N THR A 519 8.22 22.24 24.97
CA THR A 519 9.57 22.34 25.50
C THR A 519 9.78 21.52 26.78
N SER A 520 8.69 21.31 27.55
CA SER A 520 8.71 20.49 28.78
C SER A 520 8.76 18.98 28.53
N VAL A 521 8.51 18.52 27.28
CA VAL A 521 8.55 17.11 26.89
C VAL A 521 9.39 16.98 25.61
N PRO A 522 10.72 17.14 25.69
CA PRO A 522 11.60 16.99 24.55
C PRO A 522 11.59 15.55 24.03
N SER A 523 12.00 15.34 22.78
CA SER A 523 12.20 14.00 22.23
C SER A 523 13.29 13.27 23.01
N SER A 524 13.05 12.00 23.36
CA SER A 524 13.99 11.16 24.08
C SER A 524 14.77 10.26 23.11
N GLU A 525 16.04 10.00 23.41
CA GLU A 525 16.85 9.05 22.61
C GLU A 525 16.29 7.62 22.62
N ASN A 526 15.45 7.26 23.59
CA ASN A 526 14.85 5.94 23.71
C ASN A 526 13.62 5.73 22.83
N TYR A 527 13.02 6.80 22.32
CA TYR A 527 11.81 6.78 21.49
C TYR A 527 12.04 7.50 20.18
N CYS A 528 11.22 7.16 19.19
CA CYS A 528 11.13 7.90 17.93
C CYS A 528 9.88 8.77 17.98
N ARG A 529 10.04 10.11 18.12
CA ARG A 529 8.93 11.05 18.14
C ARG A 529 8.22 11.04 16.77
N ARG A 530 6.90 10.77 16.79
CA ARG A 530 6.05 10.74 15.61
C ARG A 530 4.99 11.83 15.63
N GLU A 531 4.55 12.22 14.44
CA GLU A 531 3.57 13.28 14.24
C GLU A 531 2.27 12.77 13.64
N ILE A 532 1.16 13.22 14.20
CA ILE A 532 -0.19 13.08 13.65
C ILE A 532 -0.61 14.46 13.15
N GLN A 533 -0.80 14.61 11.84
CA GLN A 533 -1.25 15.89 11.27
C GLN A 533 -2.73 16.16 11.55
N CYS A 534 -3.56 15.15 11.33
CA CYS A 534 -4.98 15.19 11.57
C CYS A 534 -5.51 13.79 11.80
N ALA A 535 -6.19 13.56 12.92
CA ALA A 535 -6.91 12.32 13.19
C ALA A 535 -8.09 12.60 14.10
N GLY A 536 -8.99 11.61 14.26
CA GLY A 536 -10.04 11.70 15.27
C GLY A 536 -11.32 10.97 14.92
N PHE A 537 -12.34 11.18 15.75
CA PHE A 537 -13.62 10.50 15.67
C PHE A 537 -14.74 11.51 15.43
N LEU A 538 -15.67 11.14 14.54
CA LEU A 538 -16.98 11.75 14.42
C LEU A 538 -18.03 10.70 14.81
N ILE A 539 -18.86 11.01 15.81
CA ILE A 539 -19.80 10.07 16.39
C ILE A 539 -21.20 10.59 16.16
N TYR A 540 -21.95 9.91 15.31
CA TYR A 540 -23.32 10.27 14.95
C TYR A 540 -24.32 9.45 15.74
N PRO A 541 -25.41 10.06 16.24
CA PRO A 541 -26.48 9.32 16.86
C PRO A 541 -27.26 8.47 15.84
N ASP A 542 -27.59 7.22 16.20
CA ASP A 542 -28.37 6.30 15.40
C ASP A 542 -29.36 5.52 16.32
N GLY A 543 -30.39 6.20 16.79
CA GLY A 543 -31.31 5.67 17.80
C GLY A 543 -30.60 5.29 19.10
N ASN A 544 -30.68 4.03 19.51
CA ASN A 544 -29.98 3.46 20.68
C ASN A 544 -28.55 3.01 20.35
N SER A 545 -28.11 3.17 19.12
CA SER A 545 -26.77 2.87 18.64
C SER A 545 -26.06 4.14 18.19
N SER A 546 -24.79 4.03 17.83
CA SER A 546 -24.05 5.11 17.23
C SER A 546 -23.26 4.66 16.02
N PHE A 547 -23.11 5.59 15.09
CA PHE A 547 -22.23 5.44 13.94
C PHE A 547 -20.95 6.21 14.18
N VAL A 548 -19.84 5.48 14.31
CA VAL A 548 -18.53 6.05 14.62
C VAL A 548 -17.68 6.06 13.35
N SER A 549 -17.23 7.23 12.92
CA SER A 549 -16.30 7.43 11.84
C SER A 549 -14.95 7.88 12.39
N TYR A 550 -13.93 7.04 12.28
CA TYR A 550 -12.55 7.38 12.61
C TYR A 550 -11.81 7.78 11.34
N CYS A 551 -11.25 8.97 11.31
CA CYS A 551 -10.41 9.45 10.23
C CYS A 551 -8.98 9.68 10.72
N ILE A 552 -8.00 9.36 9.89
CA ILE A 552 -6.59 9.69 10.13
C ILE A 552 -5.93 10.07 8.81
N GLN A 553 -5.28 11.22 8.81
CA GLN A 553 -4.37 11.65 7.75
C GLN A 553 -2.96 11.28 8.18
N GLY A 554 -2.39 10.30 7.48
CA GLY A 554 -1.06 9.80 7.79
C GLY A 554 0.03 10.65 7.17
N THR A 555 0.97 11.10 7.99
CA THR A 555 2.32 11.35 7.52
C THR A 555 3.11 10.04 7.54
N PRO A 556 4.19 9.93 6.78
CA PRO A 556 4.99 8.71 6.66
C PRO A 556 5.45 8.08 7.98
N GLY A 557 5.44 8.83 9.06
CA GLY A 557 5.87 8.37 10.38
C GLY A 557 4.79 7.78 11.29
N VAL A 558 3.50 8.02 11.00
CA VAL A 558 2.40 7.78 11.96
C VAL A 558 1.68 6.45 11.77
N MET A 559 1.83 5.83 10.60
CA MET A 559 1.20 4.55 10.28
C MET A 559 2.15 3.33 10.37
N PRO A 560 3.19 3.29 11.24
CA PRO A 560 4.09 2.14 11.33
C PRO A 560 3.39 0.89 11.86
N TYR A 561 2.32 1.06 12.62
CA TYR A 561 1.50 -0.03 13.14
C TYR A 561 0.62 -0.66 12.08
N VAL A 562 0.37 0.10 11.01
CA VAL A 562 -0.42 -0.32 9.85
C VAL A 562 0.48 -1.00 8.81
N ALA A 563 1.76 -0.64 8.75
CA ALA A 563 2.69 -1.03 7.69
C ALA A 563 3.92 -1.81 8.17
N ALA A 564 4.02 -2.18 9.46
CA ALA A 564 5.17 -2.91 10.00
C ALA A 564 5.36 -4.30 9.37
N THR A 565 4.28 -4.87 8.83
CA THR A 565 4.32 -6.04 7.94
C THR A 565 3.39 -5.81 6.77
N LEU A 566 3.75 -6.24 5.57
CA LEU A 566 2.90 -6.19 4.38
C LEU A 566 1.57 -6.93 4.60
N ASP A 567 1.56 -7.93 5.49
CA ASP A 567 0.38 -8.70 5.92
C ASP A 567 -0.53 -7.91 6.86
N GLY A 568 0.00 -6.94 7.61
CA GLY A 568 -0.63 -6.42 8.81
C GLY A 568 -1.45 -5.16 8.66
N SER A 569 -1.30 -4.40 7.54
CA SER A 569 -1.81 -3.02 7.53
C SER A 569 -3.34 -2.93 7.59
N SER A 570 -4.03 -3.68 6.76
CA SER A 570 -5.50 -3.65 6.76
C SER A 570 -6.09 -4.47 7.92
N LYS A 571 -5.50 -5.62 8.22
CA LYS A 571 -5.89 -6.46 9.35
C LYS A 571 -5.65 -5.78 10.69
N SER A 572 -4.52 -5.07 10.84
CA SER A 572 -4.25 -4.30 12.06
C SER A 572 -5.26 -3.17 12.29
N ILE A 573 -5.72 -2.51 11.23
CA ILE A 573 -6.77 -1.48 11.34
C ILE A 573 -8.12 -2.14 11.65
N GLU A 574 -8.47 -3.23 10.98
CA GLU A 574 -9.69 -4.01 11.25
C GLU A 574 -9.69 -4.57 12.68
N ASP A 575 -8.57 -5.13 13.14
CA ASP A 575 -8.39 -5.62 14.51
C ASP A 575 -8.51 -4.48 15.54
N THR A 576 -7.99 -3.30 15.22
CA THR A 576 -8.10 -2.11 16.08
C THR A 576 -9.54 -1.61 16.11
N ALA A 577 -10.23 -1.57 14.97
CA ALA A 577 -11.64 -1.20 14.89
C ALA A 577 -12.53 -2.21 15.64
N SER A 578 -12.29 -3.51 15.46
CA SER A 578 -12.99 -4.58 16.21
C SER A 578 -12.74 -4.48 17.71
N GLY A 579 -11.49 -4.20 18.11
CA GLY A 579 -11.12 -3.94 19.51
C GLY A 579 -11.84 -2.73 20.09
N CYS A 580 -11.95 -1.64 19.33
CA CYS A 580 -12.70 -0.44 19.70
C CYS A 580 -14.19 -0.75 19.92
N ILE A 581 -14.84 -1.44 18.98
CA ILE A 581 -16.24 -1.83 19.09
C ILE A 581 -16.46 -2.69 20.33
N HIS A 582 -15.61 -3.70 20.52
CA HIS A 582 -15.68 -4.61 21.67
C HIS A 582 -15.52 -3.87 23.00
N PHE A 583 -14.54 -2.96 23.09
CA PHE A 583 -14.34 -2.12 24.26
C PHE A 583 -15.58 -1.26 24.56
N LEU A 584 -16.13 -0.60 23.57
CA LEU A 584 -17.29 0.28 23.72
C LEU A 584 -18.55 -0.50 24.19
N GLU A 585 -18.82 -1.65 23.59
CA GLU A 585 -20.00 -2.46 23.92
C GLU A 585 -19.88 -3.20 25.25
N LEU A 586 -18.65 -3.57 25.70
CA LEU A 586 -18.44 -4.15 27.02
C LEU A 586 -18.73 -3.17 28.15
N GLN A 587 -18.35 -1.91 27.98
CA GLN A 587 -18.61 -0.87 29.00
C GLN A 587 -20.09 -0.55 29.15
N SER A 588 -20.90 -0.69 28.09
CA SER A 588 -22.35 -0.59 28.16
C SER A 588 -22.96 -1.67 29.08
N SER A 589 -22.50 -2.92 28.95
CA SER A 589 -23.03 -4.05 29.73
C SER A 589 -22.73 -3.96 31.23
N THR A 590 -21.69 -3.20 31.61
CA THR A 590 -21.32 -2.98 33.03
C THR A 590 -22.09 -1.84 33.68
N MET A 591 -22.60 -0.87 32.92
CA MET A 591 -23.42 0.23 33.43
C MET A 591 -24.91 -0.13 33.58
N ASP A 592 -25.42 -1.08 32.79
CA ASP A 592 -26.80 -1.57 32.94
C ASP A 592 -26.97 -2.49 34.16
N CYS A 593 -25.92 -2.82 34.91
CA CYS A 593 -25.91 -3.65 36.10
C CYS A 593 -25.73 -2.84 37.42
N ILE A 594 -25.68 -1.50 37.35
CA ILE A 594 -25.67 -0.59 38.51
C ILE A 594 -26.97 0.25 38.53
#